data_871f3f37215767ec54a44f94089b9016
#
_entry.id   871f3f37215767ec54a44f94089b9016
#
_cell.length_a   1.000
_cell.length_b   1.000
_cell.length_c   1.000
_cell.angle_alpha   90.00
_cell.angle_beta   90.00
_cell.angle_gamma   90.00
#
_symmetry.space_group_name_H-M   'P 1'
#
loop_
_entity.id
_entity.type
_entity.pdbx_description
1 polymer ?
#
loop_
_entity_poly.entity_id
_entity_poly.type
_entity_poly.pdbx_seq_one_letter_code
_entity_poly.pdbx_strand_id
1 'polypeptide(L)'
;MKTRVISLLLAVITLFPVLPLFSSCSDKELESFKGELYAEILPVKDGRDGIITIVHDDGDYATVEYMKRQFEVYEGLCASVAMIANVVVDEKGVEKQAADKWKTLIDEGGFDIVCHTQSHTWYGFTDNGESGTWPHRDGYNVTYSYAPGHMTNEIVGAAERLSSVFDQKVRCYAIPGFPVADSKYNGRNQTAKDIIASNFVAARHSGGGDVFNGQTVPCLNNLDTLDYYDLHSWSAVIQDDAPDAWKEYVDNAVKYKGWGIFLFHQMVQKETDYQFNVARSKSTALFNYISGYVASGKLWCATFTEAALYTREAKDAEVGVRVSGDGITVMVTDSLDDDIFDMPITVKVQVMSSWKKAEVEYNGEKIIKEVLTDDDGMKYILIDIAPDSGMAVINKK
;
A
#
# COMPACT_ATOMS: atom_id res chain seq x y z
N MET A 1 -12.10 33.70 49.71
CA MET A 1 -12.82 34.13 48.49
C MET A 1 -11.82 34.10 47.36
N LYS A 2 -11.90 33.12 46.45
CA LYS A 2 -11.12 33.02 45.21
C LYS A 2 -12.11 32.93 44.05
N THR A 3 -12.19 34.00 43.30
CA THR A 3 -13.04 34.21 42.14
C THR A 3 -12.54 33.35 40.97
N ARG A 4 -13.35 32.44 40.47
CA ARG A 4 -13.07 31.71 39.22
C ARG A 4 -13.56 32.55 38.04
N VAL A 5 -12.65 32.88 37.16
CA VAL A 5 -12.96 33.48 35.87
C VAL A 5 -13.20 32.32 34.88
N ILE A 6 -14.43 32.25 34.36
CA ILE A 6 -14.81 31.35 33.29
C ILE A 6 -14.60 32.07 31.97
N SER A 7 -13.61 31.62 31.19
CA SER A 7 -13.40 32.11 29.81
C SER A 7 -14.34 31.33 28.88
N LEU A 8 -15.31 32.06 28.34
CA LEU A 8 -16.18 31.58 27.28
C LEU A 8 -15.43 31.72 25.95
N LEU A 9 -15.07 30.61 25.31
CA LEU A 9 -14.57 30.62 23.93
C LEU A 9 -15.80 30.69 23.00
N LEU A 10 -15.99 31.84 22.33
CA LEU A 10 -16.92 32.00 21.25
C LEU A 10 -16.27 31.42 19.98
N ALA A 11 -16.81 30.30 19.48
CA ALA A 11 -16.51 29.81 18.14
C ALA A 11 -17.18 30.73 17.11
N VAL A 12 -16.43 31.47 16.37
CA VAL A 12 -16.89 32.24 15.22
C VAL A 12 -16.97 31.32 14.02
N ILE A 13 -18.19 30.87 13.69
CA ILE A 13 -18.48 30.20 12.43
C ILE A 13 -18.51 31.29 11.36
N THR A 14 -17.45 31.38 10.56
CA THR A 14 -17.46 32.22 9.34
C THR A 14 -18.17 31.47 8.21
N LEU A 15 -19.46 31.76 8.05
CA LEU A 15 -20.20 31.44 6.84
C LEU A 15 -19.64 32.27 5.69
N PHE A 16 -18.91 31.63 4.78
CA PHE A 16 -18.60 32.23 3.48
C PHE A 16 -19.85 32.20 2.61
N PRO A 17 -20.30 33.35 2.06
CA PRO A 17 -21.39 33.35 1.11
C PRO A 17 -20.88 32.83 -0.23
N VAL A 18 -21.31 31.62 -0.60
CA VAL A 18 -21.18 31.13 -1.98
C VAL A 18 -22.14 31.93 -2.84
N LEU A 19 -21.60 32.85 -3.63
CA LEU A 19 -22.37 33.57 -4.68
C LEU A 19 -22.76 32.60 -5.79
N PRO A 20 -24.02 32.53 -6.18
CA PRO A 20 -24.45 31.72 -7.32
C PRO A 20 -24.19 32.48 -8.62
N LEU A 21 -23.16 32.09 -9.34
CA LEU A 21 -23.05 32.42 -10.78
C LEU A 21 -23.55 31.20 -11.56
N PHE A 22 -24.84 31.15 -11.84
CA PHE A 22 -25.39 30.20 -12.82
C PHE A 22 -26.46 30.86 -13.68
N SER A 23 -26.13 30.97 -14.94
CA SER A 23 -27.01 31.24 -16.07
C SER A 23 -27.86 29.98 -16.33
N SER A 24 -29.16 30.20 -16.50
CA SER A 24 -30.18 29.20 -16.77
C SER A 24 -29.98 28.47 -18.11
N CYS A 25 -29.92 27.13 -18.06
CA CYS A 25 -30.20 26.25 -19.19
C CYS A 25 -31.30 25.25 -18.83
N SER A 26 -32.11 24.91 -19.81
CA SER A 26 -33.45 24.34 -19.81
C SER A 26 -33.68 23.07 -18.97
N ASP A 27 -34.78 23.09 -18.22
CA ASP A 27 -35.30 22.06 -17.29
C ASP A 27 -35.75 20.72 -17.92
N LYS A 28 -35.57 20.51 -19.21
CA LYS A 28 -36.15 19.34 -19.91
C LYS A 28 -35.40 18.00 -19.82
N GLU A 29 -34.13 18.00 -19.49
CA GLU A 29 -33.38 16.74 -19.28
C GLU A 29 -33.29 16.31 -17.81
N LEU A 30 -33.51 17.22 -16.86
CA LEU A 30 -33.59 16.90 -15.43
C LEU A 30 -34.81 16.03 -15.06
N GLU A 31 -35.88 16.02 -15.87
CA GLU A 31 -37.07 15.19 -15.61
C GLU A 31 -36.84 13.68 -15.86
N SER A 32 -35.77 13.28 -16.55
CA SER A 32 -35.48 11.88 -16.81
C SER A 32 -34.68 11.20 -15.71
N PHE A 33 -34.03 11.93 -14.82
CA PHE A 33 -33.24 11.38 -13.73
C PHE A 33 -33.99 11.48 -12.39
N LYS A 34 -34.82 10.48 -12.11
CA LYS A 34 -35.53 10.32 -10.83
C LYS A 34 -34.71 9.61 -9.78
N GLY A 35 -33.50 10.11 -9.46
CA GLY A 35 -32.64 9.53 -8.43
C GLY A 35 -31.39 10.38 -8.21
N GLU A 36 -30.79 10.28 -7.03
CA GLU A 36 -29.44 10.79 -6.81
C GLU A 36 -28.48 9.96 -7.66
N LEU A 37 -27.54 10.63 -8.34
CA LEU A 37 -26.46 9.92 -9.05
C LEU A 37 -25.59 9.21 -8.04
N TYR A 38 -25.31 7.95 -8.34
CA TYR A 38 -24.48 7.13 -7.50
C TYR A 38 -23.00 7.33 -7.84
N ALA A 39 -22.19 7.52 -6.82
CA ALA A 39 -20.74 7.38 -6.92
C ALA A 39 -20.21 6.63 -5.69
N GLU A 40 -19.20 5.83 -5.90
CA GLU A 40 -18.53 5.08 -4.85
C GLU A 40 -17.03 5.07 -5.06
N ILE A 41 -16.28 5.13 -3.96
CA ILE A 41 -14.85 4.91 -3.93
C ILE A 41 -14.61 3.40 -3.94
N LEU A 42 -13.76 2.94 -4.86
CA LEU A 42 -13.47 1.52 -4.98
C LEU A 42 -12.31 1.11 -4.07
N PRO A 43 -12.43 0.02 -3.31
CA PRO A 43 -11.40 -0.43 -2.38
C PRO A 43 -10.12 -0.91 -3.08
N VAL A 44 -10.19 -1.21 -4.38
CA VAL A 44 -9.06 -1.61 -5.22
C VAL A 44 -9.06 -0.80 -6.50
N LYS A 45 -7.91 -0.37 -6.92
CA LYS A 45 -7.67 0.42 -8.13
C LYS A 45 -8.34 -0.21 -9.36
N ASP A 46 -8.95 0.62 -10.20
CA ASP A 46 -9.68 0.23 -11.42
C ASP A 46 -10.84 -0.75 -11.18
N GLY A 47 -11.29 -0.93 -9.93
CA GLY A 47 -12.36 -1.88 -9.60
C GLY A 47 -11.93 -3.34 -9.74
N ARG A 48 -10.66 -3.63 -9.59
CA ARG A 48 -10.13 -5.01 -9.63
C ARG A 48 -10.55 -5.79 -8.40
N ASP A 49 -10.52 -7.13 -8.52
CA ASP A 49 -11.03 -8.02 -7.47
C ASP A 49 -10.08 -8.21 -6.29
N GLY A 50 -8.78 -7.94 -6.45
CA GLY A 50 -7.81 -8.10 -5.36
C GLY A 50 -6.49 -7.41 -5.63
N ILE A 51 -5.62 -7.41 -4.61
CA ILE A 51 -4.28 -6.82 -4.65
C ILE A 51 -3.24 -7.90 -4.41
N ILE A 52 -2.15 -7.89 -5.19
CA ILE A 52 -0.92 -8.64 -4.91
C ILE A 52 0.24 -7.68 -4.84
N THR A 53 1.02 -7.81 -3.77
CA THR A 53 2.31 -7.14 -3.59
C THR A 53 3.43 -8.18 -3.55
N ILE A 54 4.52 -7.91 -4.25
CA ILE A 54 5.75 -8.72 -4.21
C ILE A 54 6.79 -7.92 -3.45
N VAL A 55 7.32 -8.49 -2.36
CA VAL A 55 8.36 -7.86 -1.55
C VAL A 55 9.60 -8.75 -1.54
N HIS A 56 10.76 -8.16 -1.81
CA HIS A 56 12.05 -8.81 -1.63
C HIS A 56 12.72 -8.29 -0.36
N ASP A 57 13.07 -9.19 0.57
CA ASP A 57 13.73 -8.84 1.83
C ASP A 57 15.24 -8.93 1.75
N ASP A 58 15.92 -8.25 2.68
CA ASP A 58 17.37 -8.24 2.95
C ASP A 58 18.24 -7.47 1.93
N GLY A 59 17.75 -7.20 0.72
CA GLY A 59 18.53 -6.48 -0.29
C GLY A 59 19.59 -7.37 -0.99
N ASP A 60 19.22 -8.57 -1.48
CA ASP A 60 20.06 -9.35 -2.38
C ASP A 60 20.00 -8.79 -3.81
N TYR A 61 21.09 -8.17 -4.25
CA TYR A 61 21.19 -7.51 -5.55
C TYR A 61 20.85 -8.42 -6.73
N ALA A 62 21.33 -9.67 -6.70
CA ALA A 62 21.14 -10.61 -7.81
C ALA A 62 19.67 -11.05 -7.97
N THR A 63 18.92 -11.08 -6.87
CA THR A 63 17.48 -11.34 -6.87
C THR A 63 16.71 -10.16 -7.45
N VAL A 64 16.98 -8.93 -7.01
CA VAL A 64 16.29 -7.73 -7.51
C VAL A 64 16.58 -7.49 -8.99
N GLU A 65 17.84 -7.66 -9.41
CA GLU A 65 18.21 -7.60 -10.82
C GLU A 65 17.49 -8.67 -11.66
N TYR A 66 17.29 -9.87 -11.11
CA TYR A 66 16.52 -10.90 -11.79
C TYR A 66 15.03 -10.51 -11.86
N MET A 67 14.44 -10.00 -10.80
CA MET A 67 13.05 -9.53 -10.80
C MET A 67 12.83 -8.44 -11.85
N LYS A 68 13.72 -7.44 -11.94
CA LYS A 68 13.67 -6.41 -12.99
C LYS A 68 13.56 -7.02 -14.39
N ARG A 69 14.43 -7.97 -14.72
CA ARG A 69 14.41 -8.67 -16.03
C ARG A 69 13.12 -9.47 -16.25
N GLN A 70 12.50 -10.00 -15.21
CA GLN A 70 11.23 -10.70 -15.34
C GLN A 70 10.07 -9.72 -15.58
N PHE A 71 10.07 -8.56 -14.94
CA PHE A 71 9.00 -7.56 -15.08
C PHE A 71 9.06 -6.83 -16.45
N GLU A 72 10.21 -6.84 -17.12
CA GLU A 72 10.30 -6.45 -18.53
C GLU A 72 9.58 -7.44 -19.48
N VAL A 73 9.37 -8.68 -19.04
CA VAL A 73 8.70 -9.73 -19.82
C VAL A 73 7.22 -9.88 -19.43
N TYR A 74 6.93 -9.76 -18.15
CA TYR A 74 5.58 -9.93 -17.59
C TYR A 74 5.00 -8.57 -17.23
N GLU A 75 4.24 -8.00 -18.16
CA GLU A 75 3.67 -6.66 -18.03
C GLU A 75 2.76 -6.50 -16.79
N GLY A 76 2.79 -5.31 -16.21
CA GLY A 76 1.96 -4.92 -15.08
C GLY A 76 2.42 -5.47 -13.75
N LEU A 77 3.62 -6.04 -13.66
CA LEU A 77 4.25 -6.41 -12.40
C LEU A 77 5.14 -5.29 -11.86
N CYS A 78 5.11 -5.15 -10.55
CA CYS A 78 6.01 -4.30 -9.78
C CYS A 78 6.37 -4.99 -8.45
N ALA A 79 7.33 -4.46 -7.74
CA ALA A 79 7.71 -4.99 -6.44
C ALA A 79 8.32 -3.92 -5.53
N SER A 80 8.38 -4.23 -4.25
CA SER A 80 9.11 -3.45 -3.24
C SER A 80 10.36 -4.19 -2.79
N VAL A 81 11.37 -3.44 -2.40
CA VAL A 81 12.59 -3.97 -1.81
C VAL A 81 12.66 -3.53 -0.34
N ALA A 82 12.45 -4.48 0.55
CA ALA A 82 12.65 -4.26 1.98
C ALA A 82 14.17 -4.29 2.27
N MET A 83 14.75 -3.09 2.30
CA MET A 83 16.18 -2.88 2.32
C MET A 83 16.71 -2.79 3.74
N ILE A 84 17.69 -3.63 4.09
CA ILE A 84 18.53 -3.42 5.26
C ILE A 84 19.45 -2.24 4.94
N ALA A 85 19.33 -1.15 5.70
CA ALA A 85 20.06 0.09 5.37
C ALA A 85 21.59 -0.13 5.32
N ASN A 86 22.12 -1.02 6.16
CA ASN A 86 23.54 -1.38 6.14
C ASN A 86 24.05 -1.96 4.81
N VAL A 87 23.18 -2.34 3.88
CA VAL A 87 23.59 -2.76 2.53
C VAL A 87 24.17 -1.56 1.74
N VAL A 88 23.59 -0.37 1.91
CA VAL A 88 23.89 0.82 1.09
C VAL A 88 24.43 2.01 1.87
N VAL A 89 24.16 2.11 3.18
CA VAL A 89 24.53 3.26 4.03
C VAL A 89 24.85 2.80 5.45
N ASP A 90 25.84 3.39 6.08
CA ASP A 90 26.18 3.09 7.47
C ASP A 90 25.29 3.90 8.46
N GLU A 91 25.46 3.61 9.76
CA GLU A 91 24.72 4.31 10.83
C GLU A 91 25.02 5.81 10.94
N LYS A 92 26.08 6.28 10.32
CA LYS A 92 26.46 7.70 10.30
C LYS A 92 25.95 8.43 9.06
N GLY A 93 25.23 7.72 8.18
CA GLY A 93 24.73 8.26 6.91
C GLY A 93 25.78 8.29 5.80
N VAL A 94 26.90 7.56 5.93
CA VAL A 94 27.91 7.49 4.89
C VAL A 94 27.54 6.37 3.91
N GLU A 95 27.31 6.75 2.65
CA GLU A 95 26.99 5.79 1.57
C GLU A 95 28.13 4.81 1.35
N LYS A 96 27.75 3.55 1.14
CA LYS A 96 28.70 2.49 0.83
C LYS A 96 28.93 2.37 -0.68
N GLN A 97 30.04 1.77 -1.08
CA GLN A 97 30.38 1.55 -2.49
C GLN A 97 29.26 0.87 -3.31
N ALA A 98 28.39 0.13 -2.65
CA ALA A 98 27.25 -0.52 -3.31
C ALA A 98 26.09 0.43 -3.66
N ALA A 99 26.01 1.62 -3.03
CA ALA A 99 24.86 2.51 -3.14
C ALA A 99 24.53 2.91 -4.60
N ASP A 100 25.52 3.34 -5.38
CA ASP A 100 25.29 3.79 -6.74
C ASP A 100 24.67 2.72 -7.65
N LYS A 101 25.15 1.48 -7.56
CA LYS A 101 24.56 0.38 -8.35
C LYS A 101 23.13 0.04 -7.90
N TRP A 102 22.85 0.19 -6.60
CA TRP A 102 21.51 0.00 -6.09
C TRP A 102 20.56 1.11 -6.54
N LYS A 103 20.99 2.39 -6.48
CA LYS A 103 20.20 3.52 -7.01
C LYS A 103 19.79 3.25 -8.46
N THR A 104 20.75 2.92 -9.31
CA THR A 104 20.50 2.59 -10.72
C THR A 104 19.49 1.45 -10.87
N LEU A 105 19.63 0.36 -10.10
CA LEU A 105 18.74 -0.79 -10.22
C LEU A 105 17.30 -0.48 -9.74
N ILE A 106 17.17 0.28 -8.66
CA ILE A 106 15.87 0.69 -8.10
C ILE A 106 15.16 1.63 -9.09
N ASP A 107 15.84 2.66 -9.58
CA ASP A 107 15.26 3.63 -10.51
C ASP A 107 14.86 2.98 -11.85
N GLU A 108 15.76 2.21 -12.47
CA GLU A 108 15.47 1.54 -13.73
C GLU A 108 14.42 0.44 -13.61
N GLY A 109 14.29 -0.18 -12.45
CA GLY A 109 13.31 -1.24 -12.18
C GLY A 109 11.96 -0.72 -11.68
N GLY A 110 11.87 0.57 -11.33
CA GLY A 110 10.66 1.15 -10.74
C GLY A 110 10.29 0.50 -9.40
N PHE A 111 11.30 0.14 -8.59
CA PHE A 111 11.08 -0.50 -7.31
C PHE A 111 10.83 0.52 -6.20
N ASP A 112 9.90 0.18 -5.33
CA ASP A 112 9.65 0.89 -4.08
C ASP A 112 10.61 0.41 -2.98
N ILE A 113 11.12 1.33 -2.17
CA ILE A 113 11.97 1.00 -1.02
C ILE A 113 11.15 0.97 0.25
N VAL A 114 11.24 -0.13 0.96
CA VAL A 114 10.64 -0.37 2.27
C VAL A 114 11.76 -0.49 3.31
N CYS A 115 11.60 0.09 4.48
CA CYS A 115 12.60 -0.02 5.54
C CYS A 115 12.61 -1.42 6.15
N HIS A 116 13.80 -2.03 6.25
CA HIS A 116 14.01 -3.32 6.90
C HIS A 116 15.08 -3.24 7.98
N THR A 117 15.04 -2.16 8.78
CA THR A 117 16.00 -1.75 9.80
C THR A 117 17.38 -1.32 9.27
N GLN A 118 18.21 -0.81 10.19
CA GLN A 118 19.60 -0.50 9.86
C GLN A 118 20.43 -1.77 9.69
N SER A 119 20.28 -2.76 10.60
CA SER A 119 21.19 -3.89 10.72
C SER A 119 20.50 -5.26 10.77
N HIS A 120 19.24 -5.34 10.37
CA HIS A 120 18.39 -6.54 10.52
C HIS A 120 18.21 -6.96 11.98
N THR A 121 18.07 -5.97 12.87
CA THR A 121 17.90 -6.22 14.30
C THR A 121 16.52 -6.77 14.60
N TRP A 122 16.47 -7.85 15.37
CA TRP A 122 15.24 -8.44 15.85
C TRP A 122 14.73 -7.74 17.10
N TYR A 123 13.43 -7.49 17.17
CA TYR A 123 12.83 -6.77 18.27
C TYR A 123 12.46 -7.69 19.42
N GLY A 124 13.07 -7.49 20.52
CA GLY A 124 12.75 -8.07 21.81
C GLY A 124 13.09 -7.11 22.94
N PHE A 125 13.45 -5.86 22.58
CA PHE A 125 14.04 -4.89 23.51
C PHE A 125 13.32 -3.56 23.46
N THR A 126 13.36 -2.84 24.59
CA THR A 126 12.85 -1.47 24.68
C THR A 126 13.92 -0.49 24.22
N ASP A 127 13.54 0.76 23.96
CA ASP A 127 14.43 1.84 23.51
C ASP A 127 15.22 2.50 24.66
N ASN A 128 15.19 1.94 25.86
CA ASN A 128 15.80 2.52 27.07
C ASN A 128 17.13 1.87 27.49
N GLY A 129 17.77 1.09 26.59
CA GLY A 129 19.11 0.53 26.82
C GLY A 129 19.12 -0.80 27.57
N GLU A 130 18.04 -1.55 27.52
CA GLU A 130 18.02 -2.88 28.13
C GLU A 130 18.87 -3.88 27.34
N SER A 131 19.38 -4.89 28.05
CA SER A 131 19.97 -6.08 27.47
C SER A 131 19.01 -7.25 27.53
N GLY A 132 19.05 -8.11 26.55
CA GLY A 132 18.25 -9.31 26.51
C GLY A 132 18.98 -10.49 25.90
N THR A 133 18.53 -11.68 26.25
CA THR A 133 19.09 -12.93 25.73
C THR A 133 18.06 -13.61 24.85
N TRP A 134 18.46 -13.94 23.63
CA TRP A 134 17.62 -14.54 22.61
C TRP A 134 18.11 -15.96 22.28
N PRO A 135 17.22 -16.95 22.20
CA PRO A 135 17.59 -18.26 21.69
C PRO A 135 17.85 -18.19 20.18
N HIS A 136 19.07 -18.50 19.77
CA HIS A 136 19.39 -18.64 18.36
C HIS A 136 18.89 -20.01 17.86
N ARG A 137 18.55 -20.11 16.56
CA ARG A 137 18.06 -21.35 15.94
C ARG A 137 19.03 -22.53 16.09
N ASP A 138 20.33 -22.28 16.26
CA ASP A 138 21.37 -23.29 16.44
C ASP A 138 21.52 -23.73 17.90
N GLY A 139 20.60 -23.37 18.79
CA GLY A 139 20.49 -23.86 20.16
C GLY A 139 21.33 -23.11 21.20
N TYR A 140 22.03 -22.05 20.82
CA TYR A 140 22.74 -21.19 21.78
C TYR A 140 21.94 -19.87 22.01
N ASN A 141 22.24 -19.21 23.12
CA ASN A 141 21.64 -17.92 23.44
C ASN A 141 22.58 -16.79 23.01
N VAL A 142 22.03 -15.78 22.33
CA VAL A 142 22.74 -14.55 22.01
C VAL A 142 22.23 -13.44 22.94
N THR A 143 23.15 -12.79 23.64
CA THR A 143 22.83 -11.64 24.49
C THR A 143 23.11 -10.36 23.72
N TYR A 144 22.07 -9.52 23.61
CA TYR A 144 22.17 -8.19 23.01
C TYR A 144 22.08 -7.13 24.09
N SER A 145 22.87 -6.08 23.98
CA SER A 145 22.79 -4.89 24.82
C SER A 145 22.82 -3.65 23.92
N TYR A 146 21.76 -2.88 23.97
CA TYR A 146 21.60 -1.70 23.14
C TYR A 146 21.62 -0.42 23.94
N ALA A 147 22.18 0.63 23.37
CA ALA A 147 22.11 1.97 23.96
C ALA A 147 20.67 2.50 23.92
N PRO A 148 20.29 3.46 24.79
CA PRO A 148 19.04 4.20 24.66
C PRO A 148 18.93 4.82 23.26
N GLY A 149 17.72 4.77 22.67
CA GLY A 149 17.47 5.25 21.30
C GLY A 149 17.91 4.30 20.20
N HIS A 150 18.46 3.13 20.52
CA HIS A 150 18.90 2.17 19.51
C HIS A 150 17.76 1.69 18.62
N MET A 151 16.61 1.36 19.19
CA MET A 151 15.44 0.87 18.43
C MET A 151 14.91 1.98 17.48
N THR A 152 14.79 3.21 17.96
CA THR A 152 14.42 4.36 17.12
C THR A 152 15.42 4.55 15.97
N ASN A 153 16.72 4.43 16.24
CA ASN A 153 17.73 4.54 15.20
C ASN A 153 17.68 3.38 14.18
N GLU A 154 17.42 2.15 14.62
CA GLU A 154 17.26 0.97 13.76
C GLU A 154 16.03 1.10 12.85
N ILE A 155 14.95 1.72 13.33
CA ILE A 155 13.67 1.84 12.62
C ILE A 155 13.60 3.16 11.85
N VAL A 156 13.55 4.28 12.56
CA VAL A 156 13.32 5.62 11.98
C VAL A 156 14.58 6.13 11.30
N GLY A 157 15.72 6.08 12.00
CA GLY A 157 16.99 6.51 11.44
C GLY A 157 17.40 5.73 10.19
N ALA A 158 17.07 4.43 10.11
CA ALA A 158 17.29 3.63 8.90
C ALA A 158 16.42 4.12 7.73
N ALA A 159 15.13 4.40 7.97
CA ALA A 159 14.22 4.90 6.93
C ALA A 159 14.66 6.28 6.40
N GLU A 160 15.09 7.18 7.28
CA GLU A 160 15.62 8.50 6.91
C GLU A 160 16.87 8.38 6.03
N ARG A 161 17.80 7.50 6.40
CA ARG A 161 19.02 7.24 5.62
C ARG A 161 18.72 6.60 4.27
N LEU A 162 17.83 5.61 4.22
CA LEU A 162 17.36 5.02 2.96
C LEU A 162 16.68 6.05 2.07
N SER A 163 15.83 6.90 2.64
CA SER A 163 15.17 7.99 1.90
C SER A 163 16.18 8.93 1.27
N SER A 164 17.25 9.27 1.99
CA SER A 164 18.34 10.11 1.48
C SER A 164 19.14 9.42 0.38
N VAL A 165 19.42 8.11 0.51
CA VAL A 165 20.18 7.35 -0.49
C VAL A 165 19.42 7.22 -1.81
N PHE A 166 18.14 6.88 -1.74
CA PHE A 166 17.34 6.56 -2.93
C PHE A 166 16.55 7.74 -3.49
N ASP A 167 16.58 8.90 -2.85
CA ASP A 167 15.74 10.05 -3.19
C ASP A 167 14.24 9.68 -3.28
N GLN A 168 13.83 8.73 -2.45
CA GLN A 168 12.46 8.25 -2.29
C GLN A 168 12.03 8.42 -0.84
N LYS A 169 10.81 8.84 -0.59
CA LYS A 169 10.27 8.89 0.77
C LYS A 169 9.92 7.46 1.23
N VAL A 170 10.72 6.86 2.10
CA VAL A 170 10.48 5.52 2.66
C VAL A 170 9.34 5.61 3.67
N ARG A 171 8.16 5.14 3.29
CA ARG A 171 6.90 5.30 4.04
C ARG A 171 6.41 4.02 4.71
N CYS A 172 6.96 2.87 4.34
CA CYS A 172 6.52 1.57 4.82
C CYS A 172 7.66 0.80 5.48
N TYR A 173 7.27 -0.17 6.32
CA TYR A 173 8.18 -0.92 7.14
C TYR A 173 7.96 -2.44 7.00
N ALA A 174 9.03 -3.18 6.88
CA ALA A 174 9.04 -4.64 6.89
C ALA A 174 9.69 -5.13 8.18
N ILE A 175 8.94 -5.85 9.00
CA ILE A 175 9.41 -6.32 10.31
C ILE A 175 10.33 -7.51 10.10
N PRO A 176 11.61 -7.47 10.57
CA PRO A 176 12.50 -8.62 10.51
C PRO A 176 12.03 -9.75 11.42
N GLY A 177 11.95 -10.95 10.89
CA GLY A 177 11.67 -12.15 11.67
C GLY A 177 10.24 -12.25 12.19
N PHE A 178 10.02 -12.04 13.49
CA PHE A 178 8.74 -12.29 14.15
C PHE A 178 7.81 -11.06 14.21
N PRO A 179 6.48 -11.29 14.34
CA PRO A 179 5.51 -10.22 14.52
C PRO A 179 5.81 -9.34 15.73
N VAL A 180 5.59 -8.04 15.60
CA VAL A 180 5.74 -7.07 16.70
C VAL A 180 4.79 -7.38 17.86
N ALA A 181 3.66 -8.01 17.58
CA ALA A 181 2.62 -8.36 18.55
C ALA A 181 2.79 -9.75 19.18
N ASP A 182 3.94 -10.41 19.04
CA ASP A 182 4.15 -11.72 19.69
C ASP A 182 3.99 -11.59 21.21
N SER A 183 2.99 -12.28 21.75
CA SER A 183 2.62 -12.26 23.16
C SER A 183 3.75 -12.64 24.12
N LYS A 184 4.73 -13.41 23.66
CA LYS A 184 5.91 -13.81 24.43
C LYS A 184 6.82 -12.63 24.82
N TYR A 185 6.75 -11.54 24.06
CA TYR A 185 7.56 -10.33 24.25
C TYR A 185 6.71 -9.10 24.53
N ASN A 186 5.51 -9.30 25.01
CA ASN A 186 4.53 -8.26 25.32
C ASN A 186 5.17 -7.10 26.13
N GLY A 187 4.94 -5.88 25.72
CA GLY A 187 5.52 -4.65 26.29
C GLY A 187 6.78 -4.16 25.58
N ARG A 188 7.69 -5.03 25.14
CA ARG A 188 8.88 -4.65 24.37
C ARG A 188 8.54 -4.47 22.88
N ASN A 189 7.76 -5.41 22.36
CA ASN A 189 7.24 -5.32 21.00
C ASN A 189 6.25 -4.16 20.85
N GLN A 190 5.52 -3.81 21.90
CA GLN A 190 4.61 -2.66 21.87
C GLN A 190 5.37 -1.35 21.62
N THR A 191 6.57 -1.16 22.22
CA THR A 191 7.39 0.03 21.94
C THR A 191 7.80 0.10 20.47
N ALA A 192 8.19 -1.01 19.85
CA ALA A 192 8.50 -1.05 18.42
C ALA A 192 7.25 -0.74 17.58
N LYS A 193 6.10 -1.30 17.91
CA LYS A 193 4.83 -1.04 17.22
C LYS A 193 4.44 0.45 17.32
N ASP A 194 4.63 1.07 18.48
CA ASP A 194 4.33 2.49 18.69
C ASP A 194 5.26 3.39 17.87
N ILE A 195 6.56 3.06 17.80
CA ILE A 195 7.54 3.77 16.96
C ILE A 195 7.15 3.63 15.48
N ILE A 196 6.83 2.41 15.03
CA ILE A 196 6.44 2.14 13.65
C ILE A 196 5.15 2.90 13.30
N ALA A 197 4.12 2.80 14.13
CA ALA A 197 2.84 3.45 13.89
C ALA A 197 2.90 4.97 13.85
N SER A 198 3.89 5.56 14.56
CA SER A 198 4.09 7.00 14.59
C SER A 198 4.91 7.53 13.40
N ASN A 199 5.56 6.67 12.62
CA ASN A 199 6.52 7.10 11.60
C ASN A 199 6.29 6.50 10.21
N PHE A 200 5.44 5.49 10.09
CA PHE A 200 5.18 4.80 8.83
C PHE A 200 3.69 4.72 8.50
N VAL A 201 3.40 4.57 7.23
CA VAL A 201 2.04 4.38 6.72
C VAL A 201 1.55 2.96 6.99
N ALA A 202 2.43 1.98 6.82
CA ALA A 202 2.10 0.57 7.04
C ALA A 202 3.33 -0.25 7.40
N ALA A 203 3.08 -1.40 8.05
CA ALA A 203 4.10 -2.40 8.34
C ALA A 203 3.55 -3.81 8.12
N ARG A 204 4.41 -4.70 7.63
CA ARG A 204 4.07 -6.12 7.44
C ARG A 204 5.02 -7.03 8.19
N HIS A 205 4.54 -8.20 8.55
CA HIS A 205 5.32 -9.31 9.11
C HIS A 205 5.09 -10.61 8.34
N SER A 206 5.84 -11.65 8.63
CA SER A 206 5.65 -12.98 8.03
C SER A 206 4.58 -13.78 8.77
N GLY A 207 3.69 -14.44 8.03
CA GLY A 207 2.65 -15.33 8.57
C GLY A 207 1.35 -14.59 8.92
N GLY A 208 0.50 -15.22 9.72
CA GLY A 208 -0.81 -14.70 10.10
C GLY A 208 -1.91 -15.06 9.11
N GLY A 209 -2.90 -14.19 8.99
CA GLY A 209 -4.03 -14.31 8.06
C GLY A 209 -5.35 -13.85 8.68
N ASP A 210 -6.18 -13.18 7.88
CA ASP A 210 -7.46 -12.63 8.32
C ASP A 210 -8.62 -13.58 8.09
N VAL A 211 -9.76 -13.21 8.69
CA VAL A 211 -11.02 -13.94 8.57
C VAL A 211 -11.82 -13.42 7.39
N PHE A 212 -12.23 -14.33 6.50
CA PHE A 212 -13.12 -14.08 5.37
C PHE A 212 -14.32 -15.02 5.45
N ASN A 213 -15.52 -14.48 5.56
CA ASN A 213 -16.74 -15.27 5.68
C ASN A 213 -16.69 -16.36 6.77
N GLY A 214 -16.06 -16.05 7.92
CA GLY A 214 -15.90 -16.96 9.04
C GLY A 214 -14.78 -17.99 8.93
N GLN A 215 -13.94 -17.90 7.90
CA GLN A 215 -12.75 -18.75 7.71
C GLN A 215 -11.48 -17.91 7.69
N THR A 216 -10.47 -18.35 8.43
CA THR A 216 -9.14 -17.73 8.33
C THR A 216 -8.47 -18.16 7.02
N VAL A 217 -8.07 -17.18 6.21
CA VAL A 217 -7.28 -17.42 5.00
C VAL A 217 -5.82 -17.09 5.29
N PRO A 218 -4.91 -18.07 5.26
CA PRO A 218 -3.51 -17.85 5.64
C PRO A 218 -2.86 -16.72 4.84
N CYS A 219 -2.17 -15.85 5.53
CA CYS A 219 -1.35 -14.74 5.02
C CYS A 219 -2.10 -13.68 4.18
N LEU A 220 -3.42 -13.82 3.99
CA LEU A 220 -4.23 -12.86 3.25
C LEU A 220 -4.78 -11.78 4.18
N ASN A 221 -4.77 -10.53 3.72
CA ASN A 221 -5.30 -9.38 4.45
C ASN A 221 -6.68 -9.01 3.93
N ASN A 222 -7.63 -8.82 4.85
CA ASN A 222 -8.99 -8.44 4.55
C ASN A 222 -9.10 -6.91 4.46
N LEU A 223 -9.45 -6.37 3.30
CA LEU A 223 -9.51 -4.93 3.04
C LEU A 223 -10.48 -4.19 3.97
N ASP A 224 -11.54 -4.86 4.43
CA ASP A 224 -12.52 -4.24 5.33
C ASP A 224 -11.99 -4.04 6.75
N THR A 225 -11.02 -4.86 7.18
CA THR A 225 -10.56 -4.93 8.57
C THR A 225 -9.05 -4.73 8.75
N LEU A 226 -8.37 -4.11 7.77
CA LEU A 226 -6.92 -3.92 7.79
C LEU A 226 -6.42 -3.27 9.09
N ASP A 227 -5.48 -3.94 9.77
CA ASP A 227 -4.53 -3.31 10.66
C ASP A 227 -3.25 -3.01 9.88
N TYR A 228 -3.05 -1.76 9.51
CA TYR A 228 -1.91 -1.32 8.69
C TYR A 228 -0.54 -1.56 9.34
N TYR A 229 -0.52 -1.85 10.64
CA TYR A 229 0.72 -2.11 11.38
C TYR A 229 0.91 -3.58 11.76
N ASP A 230 0.01 -4.46 11.26
CA ASP A 230 0.03 -5.91 11.49
C ASP A 230 -0.34 -6.69 10.21
N LEU A 231 0.12 -6.18 9.03
CA LEU A 231 -0.18 -6.80 7.74
C LEU A 231 0.53 -8.14 7.59
N HIS A 232 -0.22 -9.13 7.16
CA HIS A 232 0.23 -10.50 6.96
C HIS A 232 0.94 -10.69 5.61
N SER A 233 1.98 -11.53 5.56
CA SER A 233 2.62 -11.87 4.30
C SER A 233 3.00 -13.36 4.23
N TRP A 234 2.96 -13.91 3.02
CA TRP A 234 3.42 -15.26 2.73
C TRP A 234 4.91 -15.27 2.46
N SER A 235 5.69 -15.83 3.41
CA SER A 235 7.12 -16.05 3.20
C SER A 235 7.31 -17.25 2.28
N ALA A 236 7.78 -17.01 1.06
CA ALA A 236 8.09 -18.05 0.10
C ALA A 236 9.36 -18.82 0.52
N VAL A 237 9.21 -20.10 0.78
CA VAL A 237 10.26 -21.00 1.24
C VAL A 237 10.40 -22.22 0.33
N ILE A 238 11.54 -22.88 0.41
CA ILE A 238 11.87 -24.05 -0.43
C ILE A 238 10.88 -25.21 -0.25
N GLN A 239 10.31 -25.35 0.96
CA GLN A 239 9.38 -26.43 1.31
C GLN A 239 7.96 -26.21 0.77
N ASP A 240 7.66 -25.02 0.25
CA ASP A 240 6.35 -24.79 -0.34
C ASP A 240 6.13 -25.74 -1.52
N ASP A 241 4.92 -26.30 -1.63
CA ASP A 241 4.46 -27.04 -2.81
C ASP A 241 4.24 -26.06 -4.00
N ALA A 242 5.23 -25.16 -4.12
CA ALA A 242 5.26 -24.22 -5.23
C ALA A 242 5.44 -24.96 -6.57
N PRO A 243 4.79 -24.47 -7.63
CA PRO A 243 4.05 -23.21 -7.71
C PRO A 243 2.58 -23.27 -7.34
N ASP A 244 2.02 -24.44 -6.98
CA ASP A 244 0.57 -24.60 -6.84
C ASP A 244 0.01 -23.88 -5.60
N ALA A 245 0.67 -23.97 -4.45
CA ALA A 245 0.27 -23.23 -3.25
C ALA A 245 0.32 -21.70 -3.45
N TRP A 246 1.29 -21.22 -4.21
CA TRP A 246 1.39 -19.78 -4.52
C TRP A 246 0.32 -19.30 -5.48
N LYS A 247 -0.07 -20.15 -6.46
CA LYS A 247 -1.21 -19.86 -7.35
C LYS A 247 -2.52 -19.83 -6.57
N GLU A 248 -2.73 -20.80 -5.67
CA GLU A 248 -3.90 -20.81 -4.80
C GLU A 248 -3.97 -19.53 -3.94
N TYR A 249 -2.84 -19.05 -3.46
CA TYR A 249 -2.79 -17.78 -2.71
C TYR A 249 -3.21 -16.58 -3.58
N VAL A 250 -2.75 -16.52 -4.83
CA VAL A 250 -3.19 -15.49 -5.80
C VAL A 250 -4.69 -15.64 -6.10
N ASP A 251 -5.18 -16.86 -6.30
CA ASP A 251 -6.60 -17.13 -6.51
C ASP A 251 -7.45 -16.70 -5.31
N ASN A 252 -6.95 -16.90 -4.10
CA ASN A 252 -7.60 -16.47 -2.88
C ASN A 252 -7.66 -14.94 -2.77
N ALA A 253 -6.62 -14.20 -3.19
CA ALA A 253 -6.66 -12.74 -3.22
C ALA A 253 -7.80 -12.22 -4.12
N VAL A 254 -7.99 -12.82 -5.30
CA VAL A 254 -9.10 -12.51 -6.22
C VAL A 254 -10.43 -12.96 -5.65
N LYS A 255 -10.53 -14.19 -5.19
CA LYS A 255 -11.78 -14.80 -4.68
C LYS A 255 -12.37 -14.09 -3.49
N TYR A 256 -11.53 -13.69 -2.57
CA TYR A 256 -11.92 -13.05 -1.30
C TYR A 256 -11.82 -11.53 -1.35
N LYS A 257 -11.42 -10.95 -2.50
CA LYS A 257 -11.18 -9.50 -2.67
C LYS A 257 -10.22 -8.96 -1.61
N GLY A 258 -9.12 -9.68 -1.39
CA GLY A 258 -8.15 -9.40 -0.36
C GLY A 258 -6.83 -8.85 -0.91
N TRP A 259 -5.93 -8.51 0.01
CA TRP A 259 -4.57 -8.08 -0.30
C TRP A 259 -3.58 -9.16 0.10
N GLY A 260 -2.97 -9.82 -0.89
CA GLY A 260 -1.90 -10.79 -0.71
C GLY A 260 -0.53 -10.15 -0.82
N ILE A 261 0.37 -10.48 0.09
CA ILE A 261 1.75 -9.99 0.11
C ILE A 261 2.68 -11.20 0.07
N PHE A 262 3.43 -11.35 -1.02
CA PHE A 262 4.52 -12.30 -1.09
C PHE A 262 5.81 -11.70 -0.53
N LEU A 263 6.51 -12.46 0.28
CA LEU A 263 7.82 -12.15 0.81
C LEU A 263 8.84 -13.14 0.25
N PHE A 264 9.84 -12.64 -0.46
CA PHE A 264 10.94 -13.41 -1.00
C PHE A 264 12.27 -12.94 -0.44
N HIS A 265 13.23 -13.88 -0.22
CA HIS A 265 14.61 -13.54 0.11
C HIS A 265 15.48 -13.74 -1.15
N GLN A 266 15.92 -14.95 -1.44
CA GLN A 266 16.82 -15.19 -2.56
C GLN A 266 16.15 -16.02 -3.67
N MET A 267 16.22 -15.53 -4.90
CA MET A 267 15.80 -16.25 -6.10
C MET A 267 17.03 -16.75 -6.85
N VAL A 268 17.29 -18.05 -6.71
CA VAL A 268 18.51 -18.70 -7.18
C VAL A 268 18.30 -19.60 -8.38
N GLN A 269 19.34 -19.86 -9.19
CA GLN A 269 19.24 -20.79 -10.33
C GLN A 269 18.89 -22.20 -9.88
N LYS A 270 19.47 -22.64 -8.77
CA LYS A 270 19.26 -23.96 -8.18
C LYS A 270 19.12 -23.80 -6.67
N GLU A 271 18.06 -24.38 -6.12
CA GLU A 271 17.83 -24.41 -4.69
C GLU A 271 18.97 -25.10 -3.94
N THR A 272 19.25 -24.61 -2.75
CA THR A 272 20.22 -25.13 -1.79
C THR A 272 19.47 -25.58 -0.54
N ASP A 273 20.18 -26.05 0.48
CA ASP A 273 19.56 -26.43 1.77
C ASP A 273 19.10 -25.22 2.61
N TYR A 274 19.38 -23.99 2.14
CA TYR A 274 18.91 -22.78 2.81
C TYR A 274 17.43 -22.54 2.46
N GLN A 275 16.57 -22.63 3.47
CA GLN A 275 15.12 -22.67 3.32
C GLN A 275 14.52 -21.45 2.57
N PHE A 276 15.18 -20.30 2.61
CA PHE A 276 14.71 -19.07 1.95
C PHE A 276 15.24 -18.91 0.51
N ASN A 277 15.96 -19.88 -0.02
CA ASN A 277 16.37 -19.92 -1.42
C ASN A 277 15.27 -20.56 -2.27
N VAL A 278 14.72 -19.78 -3.20
CA VAL A 278 13.66 -20.23 -4.11
C VAL A 278 14.23 -20.34 -5.52
N ALA A 279 13.93 -21.42 -6.23
CA ALA A 279 14.34 -21.56 -7.62
C ALA A 279 13.70 -20.48 -8.50
N ARG A 280 14.50 -19.85 -9.38
CA ARG A 280 14.01 -18.87 -10.37
C ARG A 280 12.90 -19.41 -11.26
N SER A 281 12.91 -20.71 -11.57
CA SER A 281 11.83 -21.32 -12.34
C SER A 281 10.49 -21.29 -11.61
N LYS A 282 10.46 -21.44 -10.29
CA LYS A 282 9.23 -21.34 -9.49
C LYS A 282 8.71 -19.90 -9.45
N SER A 283 9.60 -18.92 -9.18
CA SER A 283 9.21 -17.51 -9.18
C SER A 283 8.81 -17.00 -10.57
N THR A 284 9.48 -17.42 -11.66
CA THR A 284 9.03 -17.14 -13.03
C THR A 284 7.62 -17.66 -13.29
N ALA A 285 7.31 -18.87 -12.87
CA ALA A 285 5.97 -19.45 -13.05
C ALA A 285 4.91 -18.64 -12.28
N LEU A 286 5.21 -18.17 -11.08
CA LEU A 286 4.34 -17.28 -10.30
C LEU A 286 4.16 -15.93 -11.00
N PHE A 287 5.22 -15.29 -11.46
CA PHE A 287 5.17 -13.99 -12.13
C PHE A 287 4.29 -14.05 -13.39
N ASN A 288 4.45 -15.09 -14.21
CA ASN A 288 3.58 -15.33 -15.37
C ASN A 288 2.11 -15.50 -14.94
N TYR A 289 1.85 -16.18 -13.81
CA TYR A 289 0.50 -16.39 -13.31
C TYR A 289 -0.15 -15.08 -12.84
N ILE A 290 0.55 -14.28 -12.06
CA ILE A 290 0.09 -12.97 -11.59
C ILE A 290 -0.17 -12.04 -12.79
N SER A 291 0.78 -11.95 -13.74
CA SER A 291 0.64 -11.13 -14.94
C SER A 291 -0.60 -11.50 -15.77
N GLY A 292 -0.97 -12.78 -15.84
CA GLY A 292 -2.22 -13.23 -16.47
C GLY A 292 -3.48 -12.63 -15.80
N TYR A 293 -3.52 -12.59 -14.49
CA TYR A 293 -4.61 -11.96 -13.74
C TYR A 293 -4.62 -10.43 -13.89
N VAL A 294 -3.44 -9.80 -13.89
CA VAL A 294 -3.31 -8.35 -14.12
C VAL A 294 -3.83 -7.99 -15.51
N ALA A 295 -3.41 -8.72 -16.55
CA ALA A 295 -3.86 -8.50 -17.93
C ALA A 295 -5.37 -8.73 -18.12
N SER A 296 -5.98 -9.63 -17.33
CA SER A 296 -7.43 -9.85 -17.34
C SER A 296 -8.23 -8.78 -16.59
N GLY A 297 -7.58 -7.80 -15.96
CA GLY A 297 -8.22 -6.75 -15.19
C GLY A 297 -8.74 -7.18 -13.80
N LYS A 298 -8.43 -8.40 -13.35
CA LYS A 298 -8.93 -8.94 -12.07
C LYS A 298 -8.04 -8.65 -10.88
N LEU A 299 -6.75 -8.44 -11.11
CA LEU A 299 -5.78 -8.25 -10.05
C LEU A 299 -5.00 -6.96 -10.25
N TRP A 300 -4.80 -6.21 -9.18
CA TRP A 300 -3.84 -5.13 -9.13
C TRP A 300 -2.53 -5.64 -8.51
N CYS A 301 -1.45 -5.65 -9.29
CA CYS A 301 -0.11 -5.82 -8.76
C CYS A 301 0.39 -4.42 -8.39
N ALA A 302 0.67 -4.21 -7.11
CA ALA A 302 1.06 -2.92 -6.56
C ALA A 302 2.34 -3.05 -5.74
N THR A 303 3.13 -1.99 -5.66
CA THR A 303 4.17 -1.90 -4.63
C THR A 303 3.52 -1.84 -3.25
N PHE A 304 4.31 -2.14 -2.21
CA PHE A 304 3.78 -2.15 -0.85
C PHE A 304 3.30 -0.76 -0.41
N THR A 305 4.05 0.27 -0.77
CA THR A 305 3.69 1.66 -0.46
C THR A 305 2.45 2.11 -1.23
N GLU A 306 2.35 1.81 -2.54
CA GLU A 306 1.16 2.14 -3.32
C GLU A 306 -0.11 1.48 -2.77
N ALA A 307 -0.06 0.18 -2.49
CA ALA A 307 -1.21 -0.55 -1.94
C ALA A 307 -1.62 -0.01 -0.56
N ALA A 308 -0.64 0.32 0.29
CA ALA A 308 -0.90 0.87 1.62
C ALA A 308 -1.52 2.27 1.57
N LEU A 309 -0.98 3.16 0.75
CA LEU A 309 -1.53 4.52 0.56
C LEU A 309 -2.93 4.44 -0.02
N TYR A 310 -3.09 3.75 -1.15
CA TYR A 310 -4.39 3.63 -1.82
C TYR A 310 -5.48 3.10 -0.90
N THR A 311 -5.22 1.99 -0.20
CA THR A 311 -6.24 1.37 0.65
C THR A 311 -6.58 2.23 1.87
N ARG A 312 -5.63 3.01 2.40
CA ARG A 312 -5.91 3.96 3.49
C ARG A 312 -6.75 5.13 3.01
N GLU A 313 -6.38 5.76 1.89
CA GLU A 313 -7.15 6.85 1.31
C GLU A 313 -8.55 6.39 0.89
N ALA A 314 -8.66 5.26 0.19
CA ALA A 314 -9.96 4.72 -0.22
C ALA A 314 -10.89 4.40 0.96
N LYS A 315 -10.32 4.08 2.14
CA LYS A 315 -11.08 3.79 3.36
C LYS A 315 -11.52 5.04 4.11
N ASP A 316 -10.72 6.11 4.09
CA ASP A 316 -10.97 7.36 4.83
C ASP A 316 -11.74 8.38 3.99
N ALA A 317 -11.62 8.31 2.67
CA ALA A 317 -12.16 9.31 1.76
C ALA A 317 -13.69 9.23 1.61
N GLU A 318 -14.28 10.39 1.39
CA GLU A 318 -15.70 10.59 1.07
C GLU A 318 -15.85 11.14 -0.34
N VAL A 319 -16.87 10.69 -1.08
CA VAL A 319 -17.17 11.17 -2.43
C VAL A 319 -18.46 11.95 -2.44
N GLY A 320 -18.40 13.18 -2.98
CA GLY A 320 -19.53 14.03 -3.25
C GLY A 320 -19.83 14.13 -4.75
N VAL A 321 -21.09 14.00 -5.15
CA VAL A 321 -21.53 14.11 -6.55
C VAL A 321 -22.61 15.16 -6.68
N ARG A 322 -22.51 15.98 -7.73
CA ARG A 322 -23.51 16.97 -8.09
C ARG A 322 -23.78 16.97 -9.58
N VAL A 323 -25.06 16.99 -9.95
CA VAL A 323 -25.48 17.18 -11.34
C VAL A 323 -25.80 18.66 -11.58
N SER A 324 -25.31 19.22 -12.67
CA SER A 324 -25.60 20.59 -13.08
C SER A 324 -25.75 20.64 -14.60
N GLY A 325 -26.99 20.82 -15.07
CA GLY A 325 -27.30 20.70 -16.49
C GLY A 325 -26.97 19.30 -17.02
N ASP A 326 -26.18 19.24 -18.10
CA ASP A 326 -25.73 17.98 -18.70
C ASP A 326 -24.40 17.46 -18.08
N GLY A 327 -23.85 18.17 -17.09
CA GLY A 327 -22.57 17.85 -16.46
C GLY A 327 -22.73 17.22 -15.09
N ILE A 328 -21.78 16.36 -14.73
CA ILE A 328 -21.61 15.75 -13.41
C ILE A 328 -20.32 16.28 -12.81
N THR A 329 -20.38 16.78 -11.58
CA THR A 329 -19.20 17.19 -10.82
C THR A 329 -18.97 16.21 -9.69
N VAL A 330 -17.74 15.73 -9.54
CA VAL A 330 -17.31 14.81 -8.51
C VAL A 330 -16.19 15.44 -7.69
N MET A 331 -16.27 15.33 -6.39
CA MET A 331 -15.25 15.77 -5.44
C MET A 331 -14.98 14.64 -4.47
N VAL A 332 -13.72 14.43 -4.17
CA VAL A 332 -13.26 13.47 -3.16
C VAL A 332 -12.51 14.23 -2.09
N THR A 333 -12.81 13.95 -0.84
CA THR A 333 -12.15 14.55 0.33
C THR A 333 -11.83 13.49 1.36
N ASP A 334 -10.79 13.70 2.15
CA ASP A 334 -10.50 12.87 3.31
C ASP A 334 -10.03 13.72 4.51
N SER A 335 -9.56 13.08 5.58
CA SER A 335 -9.03 13.74 6.77
C SER A 335 -7.54 13.44 7.00
N LEU A 336 -6.90 12.79 6.04
CA LEU A 336 -5.51 12.40 6.12
C LEU A 336 -4.57 13.58 5.85
N ASP A 337 -3.28 13.39 6.07
CA ASP A 337 -2.25 14.41 5.85
C ASP A 337 -1.82 14.39 4.36
N ASP A 338 -2.19 15.41 3.59
CA ASP A 338 -1.90 15.54 2.15
C ASP A 338 -0.40 15.48 1.80
N ASP A 339 0.50 15.78 2.75
CA ASP A 339 1.95 15.61 2.54
C ASP A 339 2.37 14.13 2.50
N ILE A 340 1.49 13.23 2.97
CA ILE A 340 1.70 11.79 3.04
C ILE A 340 0.74 11.05 2.11
N PHE A 341 -0.52 11.43 2.11
CA PHE A 341 -1.61 10.78 1.42
C PHE A 341 -2.09 11.67 0.29
N ASP A 342 -1.59 11.41 -0.91
CA ASP A 342 -1.88 12.14 -2.15
C ASP A 342 -2.15 11.17 -3.32
N MET A 343 -2.41 9.91 -3.00
CA MET A 343 -2.59 8.84 -3.97
C MET A 343 -3.95 8.95 -4.66
N PRO A 344 -4.02 9.04 -6.01
CA PRO A 344 -5.30 9.02 -6.69
C PRO A 344 -6.04 7.71 -6.46
N ILE A 345 -7.30 7.80 -6.02
CA ILE A 345 -8.17 6.66 -5.78
C ILE A 345 -9.26 6.57 -6.84
N THR A 346 -9.64 5.35 -7.21
CA THR A 346 -10.62 5.11 -8.25
C THR A 346 -12.04 5.32 -7.73
N VAL A 347 -12.78 6.19 -8.41
CA VAL A 347 -14.19 6.46 -8.17
C VAL A 347 -15.02 5.89 -9.32
N LYS A 348 -16.00 5.05 -9.00
CA LYS A 348 -17.03 4.60 -9.93
C LYS A 348 -18.15 5.62 -9.92
N VAL A 349 -18.38 6.30 -11.03
CA VAL A 349 -19.39 7.36 -11.16
C VAL A 349 -20.46 6.93 -12.13
N GLN A 350 -21.70 6.86 -11.65
CA GLN A 350 -22.86 6.63 -12.50
C GLN A 350 -23.00 7.77 -13.52
N VAL A 351 -23.33 7.42 -14.75
CA VAL A 351 -23.64 8.37 -15.83
C VAL A 351 -24.99 8.08 -16.47
N MET A 352 -25.48 8.99 -17.29
CA MET A 352 -26.78 8.84 -17.94
C MET A 352 -26.79 7.60 -18.87
N SER A 353 -27.91 6.87 -18.90
CA SER A 353 -28.05 5.63 -19.68
C SER A 353 -27.82 5.80 -21.19
N SER A 354 -28.01 7.02 -21.71
CA SER A 354 -27.78 7.37 -23.10
C SER A 354 -26.34 7.64 -23.48
N TRP A 355 -25.43 7.73 -22.48
CA TRP A 355 -24.02 8.02 -22.74
C TRP A 355 -23.30 6.78 -23.23
N LYS A 356 -22.38 6.99 -24.18
CA LYS A 356 -21.45 5.96 -24.65
C LYS A 356 -20.01 6.29 -24.29
N LYS A 357 -19.70 7.58 -24.24
CA LYS A 357 -18.42 8.14 -23.84
C LYS A 357 -18.65 9.35 -22.95
N ALA A 358 -17.69 9.62 -22.09
CA ALA A 358 -17.66 10.80 -21.25
C ALA A 358 -16.32 11.54 -21.43
N GLU A 359 -16.36 12.85 -21.44
CA GLU A 359 -15.18 13.71 -21.31
C GLU A 359 -15.06 14.10 -19.85
N VAL A 360 -13.93 13.77 -19.24
CA VAL A 360 -13.58 14.12 -17.85
C VAL A 360 -12.54 15.22 -17.89
N GLU A 361 -12.82 16.35 -17.25
CA GLU A 361 -11.87 17.44 -17.02
C GLU A 361 -11.48 17.43 -15.54
N TYR A 362 -10.20 17.24 -15.26
CA TYR A 362 -9.66 17.20 -13.92
C TYR A 362 -8.23 17.76 -13.90
N ASN A 363 -7.95 18.68 -12.97
CA ASN A 363 -6.67 19.40 -12.86
C ASN A 363 -6.16 20.04 -14.17
N GLY A 364 -7.10 20.51 -15.01
CA GLY A 364 -6.81 21.14 -16.30
C GLY A 364 -6.54 20.16 -17.45
N GLU A 365 -6.53 18.87 -17.19
CA GLU A 365 -6.44 17.84 -18.20
C GLU A 365 -7.82 17.34 -18.64
N LYS A 366 -7.95 16.96 -19.92
CA LYS A 366 -9.16 16.37 -20.48
C LYS A 366 -8.89 14.98 -21.00
N ILE A 367 -9.64 14.01 -20.48
CA ILE A 367 -9.57 12.62 -20.94
C ILE A 367 -10.93 12.12 -21.38
N ILE A 368 -10.96 11.21 -22.35
CA ILE A 368 -12.20 10.56 -22.79
C ILE A 368 -12.21 9.15 -22.18
N LYS A 369 -13.31 8.85 -21.48
CA LYS A 369 -13.56 7.53 -20.90
C LYS A 369 -14.70 6.84 -21.64
N GLU A 370 -14.55 5.55 -21.89
CA GLU A 370 -15.63 4.68 -22.36
C GLU A 370 -16.62 4.45 -21.20
N VAL A 371 -17.92 4.48 -21.52
CA VAL A 371 -18.96 4.18 -20.54
C VAL A 371 -19.12 2.67 -20.42
N LEU A 372 -18.95 2.17 -19.22
CA LEU A 372 -19.09 0.78 -18.84
C LEU A 372 -20.53 0.49 -18.41
N THR A 373 -20.83 -0.80 -18.27
CA THR A 373 -22.15 -1.27 -17.79
C THR A 373 -21.89 -2.37 -16.78
N ASP A 374 -22.45 -2.25 -15.59
CA ASP A 374 -22.40 -3.32 -14.60
C ASP A 374 -23.48 -4.39 -14.83
N ASP A 375 -23.49 -5.41 -13.96
CA ASP A 375 -24.40 -6.56 -14.07
C ASP A 375 -25.88 -6.16 -13.91
N ASP A 376 -26.17 -5.06 -13.21
CA ASP A 376 -27.51 -4.50 -13.01
C ASP A 376 -27.95 -3.57 -14.16
N GLY A 377 -27.08 -3.35 -15.14
CA GLY A 377 -27.34 -2.51 -16.31
C GLY A 377 -27.10 -1.01 -16.06
N MET A 378 -26.54 -0.64 -14.92
CA MET A 378 -26.17 0.76 -14.62
C MET A 378 -24.97 1.17 -15.48
N LYS A 379 -25.06 2.35 -16.09
CA LYS A 379 -23.96 2.96 -16.85
C LYS A 379 -23.07 3.76 -15.93
N TYR A 380 -21.76 3.56 -16.03
CA TYR A 380 -20.76 4.23 -15.20
C TYR A 380 -19.44 4.45 -15.93
N ILE A 381 -18.60 5.30 -15.35
CA ILE A 381 -17.18 5.44 -15.71
C ILE A 381 -16.32 5.25 -14.47
N LEU A 382 -15.05 4.92 -14.68
CA LEU A 382 -14.02 4.90 -13.64
C LEU A 382 -13.07 6.08 -13.86
N ILE A 383 -12.86 6.84 -12.79
CA ILE A 383 -11.94 7.99 -12.78
C ILE A 383 -11.06 7.92 -11.53
N ASP A 384 -9.81 8.34 -11.65
CA ASP A 384 -8.91 8.44 -10.52
C ASP A 384 -8.84 9.90 -10.07
N ILE A 385 -9.10 10.12 -8.78
CA ILE A 385 -9.10 11.45 -8.15
C ILE A 385 -8.27 11.35 -6.88
N ALA A 386 -7.27 12.23 -6.73
CA ALA A 386 -6.61 12.40 -5.43
C ALA A 386 -7.54 13.20 -4.50
N PRO A 387 -7.75 12.75 -3.26
CA PRO A 387 -8.53 13.53 -2.30
C PRO A 387 -8.02 14.96 -2.17
N ASP A 388 -8.92 15.88 -1.85
CA ASP A 388 -8.67 17.32 -1.61
C ASP A 388 -7.95 18.10 -2.74
N SER A 389 -7.72 17.44 -3.89
CA SER A 389 -6.98 18.00 -5.04
C SER A 389 -7.85 18.75 -6.06
N GLY A 390 -9.15 18.91 -5.80
CA GLY A 390 -10.08 19.63 -6.65
C GLY A 390 -11.26 18.80 -7.13
N MET A 391 -11.96 19.32 -8.16
CA MET A 391 -13.19 18.71 -8.68
C MET A 391 -12.96 18.15 -10.09
N ALA A 392 -13.48 16.96 -10.35
CA ALA A 392 -13.60 16.42 -11.69
C ALA A 392 -14.95 16.84 -12.29
N VAL A 393 -14.93 17.34 -13.54
CA VAL A 393 -16.13 17.69 -14.30
C VAL A 393 -16.30 16.69 -15.43
N ILE A 394 -17.47 16.05 -15.50
CA ILE A 394 -17.76 14.97 -16.43
C ILE A 394 -18.91 15.39 -17.34
N ASN A 395 -18.67 15.38 -18.64
CA ASN A 395 -19.65 15.75 -19.66
C ASN A 395 -19.85 14.61 -20.67
N LYS A 396 -21.01 14.57 -21.29
CA LYS A 396 -21.27 13.68 -22.41
C LYS A 396 -20.34 13.99 -23.58
N LYS A 397 -19.75 12.96 -24.17
CA LYS A 397 -18.96 13.06 -25.39
C LYS A 397 -19.67 12.47 -26.60
#